data_5235f8c31cba2314ff1eaefed9045fc8
#
_entry.id   5235f8c31cba2314ff1eaefed9045fc8
#
_cell.length_a   1.000
_cell.length_b   1.000
_cell.length_c   1.000
_cell.angle_alpha   90.00
_cell.angle_beta   90.00
_cell.angle_gamma   90.00
#
_symmetry.space_group_name_H-M   'P 1'
#
loop_
_entity.id
_entity.type
_entity.pdbx_description
1 polymer ?
#
loop_
_entity_poly.entity_id
_entity_poly.type
_entity_poly.pdbx_seq_one_letter_code
_entity_poly.pdbx_strand_id
1 'polypeptide(L)'
;PLRRQRQMCIRDRTNLVLANMKGFSNGPFLDKDRIEQAGNDNVSALKIKTPSLNEVVGQLSGGNQQKVVIGKWVNTDADIFIFDEPTRGIDVGAKIEVYRVMNDLVKAGKCVIMVSSELPEILAMSDHVVVMRGGRVMADIDRDTPHFNSEDIMKAAWGGELD
;
A
#
# COMPACT_ATOMS: atom_id res chain seq x y z
N PRO A 1 -15.85 -3.40 6.89
CA PRO A 1 -15.95 -2.13 7.65
C PRO A 1 -15.48 -2.29 9.10
N LEU A 2 -15.89 -3.37 9.82
CA LEU A 2 -15.55 -3.57 11.24
C LEU A 2 -14.06 -3.79 11.53
N ARG A 3 -13.28 -4.37 10.61
CA ARG A 3 -11.83 -4.55 10.77
C ARG A 3 -11.05 -3.23 10.71
N ARG A 4 -11.45 -2.28 9.85
CA ARG A 4 -10.84 -0.95 9.79
C ARG A 4 -11.10 -0.14 11.07
N GLN A 5 -12.33 -0.20 11.61
CA GLN A 5 -12.68 0.51 12.84
C GLN A 5 -11.89 0.02 14.06
N ARG A 6 -11.62 -1.27 14.19
CA ARG A 6 -10.80 -1.80 15.30
C ARG A 6 -9.33 -1.36 15.23
N GLN A 7 -8.76 -1.19 14.03
CA GLN A 7 -7.39 -0.70 13.85
C GLN A 7 -7.27 0.80 14.15
N MET A 8 -8.32 1.58 13.87
CA MET A 8 -8.32 3.03 14.10
C MET A 8 -8.27 3.44 15.58
N CYS A 9 -8.67 2.57 16.50
CA CYS A 9 -8.64 2.82 17.95
C CYS A 9 -7.30 2.41 18.61
N ILE A 10 -6.37 1.84 17.84
CA ILE A 10 -5.07 1.38 18.36
C ILE A 10 -4.02 2.48 18.09
N ARG A 11 -3.09 2.65 19.00
CA ARG A 11 -1.97 3.61 18.88
C ARG A 11 -1.08 3.28 17.70
N ASP A 12 -0.49 4.31 17.07
CA ASP A 12 0.32 4.19 15.86
C ASP A 12 1.40 3.11 15.98
N ARG A 13 2.22 3.13 17.04
CA ARG A 13 3.30 2.16 17.26
C ARG A 13 2.82 0.70 17.29
N THR A 14 1.65 0.45 17.87
CA THR A 14 1.09 -0.91 17.96
C THR A 14 0.56 -1.37 16.60
N ASN A 15 -0.06 -0.47 15.84
CA ASN A 15 -0.50 -0.77 14.48
C ASN A 15 0.68 -1.15 13.57
N LEU A 16 1.78 -0.42 13.65
CA LEU A 16 2.95 -0.63 12.78
C LEU A 16 3.60 -2.01 12.95
N VAL A 17 3.48 -2.65 14.11
CA VAL A 17 4.08 -3.96 14.38
C VAL A 17 3.11 -5.13 14.36
N LEU A 18 1.79 -4.86 14.23
CA LEU A 18 0.75 -5.89 14.31
C LEU A 18 0.92 -7.04 13.30
N ALA A 19 1.47 -6.77 12.13
CA ALA A 19 1.65 -7.78 11.09
C ALA A 19 2.83 -8.72 11.37
N ASN A 20 3.79 -8.29 12.20
CA ASN A 20 5.00 -9.05 12.52
C ASN A 20 5.29 -9.05 14.04
N MET A 21 4.30 -9.29 14.87
CA MET A 21 4.47 -9.29 16.34
C MET A 21 5.55 -10.27 16.82
N LYS A 22 5.73 -11.39 16.13
CA LYS A 22 6.78 -12.38 16.48
C LYS A 22 8.18 -11.77 16.32
N GLY A 23 8.42 -10.97 15.30
CA GLY A 23 9.69 -10.29 15.08
C GLY A 23 10.03 -9.24 16.16
N PHE A 24 9.01 -8.79 16.91
CA PHE A 24 9.13 -7.82 18.00
C PHE A 24 8.91 -8.42 19.38
N SER A 25 9.00 -9.76 19.50
CA SER A 25 8.82 -10.48 20.75
C SER A 25 10.15 -11.01 21.25
N ASN A 26 10.35 -10.98 22.56
CA ASN A 26 11.43 -11.68 23.26
C ASN A 26 10.79 -12.73 24.19
N GLY A 27 10.68 -13.97 23.71
CA GLY A 27 9.88 -15.00 24.35
C GLY A 27 8.38 -14.62 24.39
N PRO A 28 7.70 -14.69 25.55
CA PRO A 28 6.28 -14.35 25.67
C PRO A 28 6.00 -12.85 25.75
N PHE A 29 7.02 -12.00 25.82
CA PHE A 29 6.88 -10.57 26.01
C PHE A 29 7.24 -9.79 24.74
N LEU A 30 6.51 -8.67 24.51
CA LEU A 30 6.84 -7.72 23.46
C LEU A 30 8.02 -6.83 23.89
N ASP A 31 8.98 -6.68 23.00
CA ASP A 31 10.12 -5.78 23.16
C ASP A 31 9.69 -4.33 22.84
N LYS A 32 9.47 -3.56 23.89
CA LYS A 32 8.94 -2.19 23.75
C LYS A 32 9.92 -1.26 23.05
N ASP A 33 11.21 -1.43 23.30
CA ASP A 33 12.25 -0.55 22.75
C ASP A 33 12.39 -0.78 21.24
N ARG A 34 12.37 -2.06 20.79
CA ARG A 34 12.36 -2.40 19.36
C ARG A 34 11.09 -1.93 18.66
N ILE A 35 9.92 -2.01 19.32
CA ILE A 35 8.66 -1.48 18.77
C ILE A 35 8.72 0.03 18.61
N GLU A 36 9.28 0.74 19.59
CA GLU A 36 9.41 2.20 19.55
C GLU A 36 10.41 2.62 18.45
N GLN A 37 11.53 1.93 18.33
CA GLN A 37 12.51 2.15 17.26
C GLN A 37 11.86 1.95 15.89
N ALA A 38 11.23 0.81 15.64
CA ALA A 38 10.55 0.53 14.38
C ALA A 38 9.42 1.54 14.08
N GLY A 39 8.72 2.00 15.11
CA GLY A 39 7.72 3.06 14.99
C GLY A 39 8.33 4.38 14.48
N ASN A 40 9.43 4.81 15.07
CA ASN A 40 10.15 6.02 14.67
C ASN A 40 10.72 5.90 13.25
N ASP A 41 11.28 4.75 12.91
CA ASP A 41 11.81 4.46 11.56
C ASP A 41 10.71 4.56 10.51
N ASN A 42 9.54 3.99 10.77
CA ASN A 42 8.38 4.08 9.88
C ASN A 42 7.83 5.52 9.75
N VAL A 43 7.71 6.24 10.87
CA VAL A 43 7.25 7.64 10.86
C VAL A 43 8.18 8.47 9.98
N SER A 44 9.48 8.26 10.07
CA SER A 44 10.49 8.96 9.27
C SER A 44 10.47 8.53 7.80
N ALA A 45 10.48 7.21 7.52
CA ALA A 45 10.54 6.67 6.17
C ALA A 45 9.28 7.00 5.35
N LEU A 46 8.10 6.86 5.98
CA LEU A 46 6.80 7.12 5.34
C LEU A 46 6.33 8.58 5.50
N LYS A 47 7.13 9.42 6.18
CA LYS A 47 6.78 10.82 6.48
C LYS A 47 5.37 10.94 7.08
N ILE A 48 5.07 10.09 8.08
CA ILE A 48 3.79 10.11 8.78
C ILE A 48 3.75 11.37 9.66
N LYS A 49 2.75 12.22 9.43
CA LYS A 49 2.52 13.40 10.29
C LYS A 49 1.69 12.98 11.50
N THR A 50 2.37 12.67 12.58
CA THR A 50 1.77 12.35 13.89
C THR A 50 2.47 13.16 15.00
N PRO A 51 1.73 13.65 16.01
CA PRO A 51 2.35 14.35 17.14
C PRO A 51 3.15 13.41 18.06
N SER A 52 2.81 12.13 18.08
CA SER A 52 3.54 11.11 18.82
C SER A 52 3.17 9.69 18.35
N LEU A 53 4.04 8.71 18.65
CA LEU A 53 3.76 7.28 18.44
C LEU A 53 2.62 6.73 19.33
N ASN A 54 2.14 7.52 20.27
CA ASN A 54 1.02 7.16 21.16
C ASN A 54 -0.33 7.67 20.64
N GLU A 55 -0.34 8.42 19.53
CA GLU A 55 -1.57 8.94 18.93
C GLU A 55 -2.47 7.80 18.46
N VAL A 56 -3.77 8.03 18.44
CA VAL A 56 -4.74 7.07 17.92
C VAL A 56 -4.85 7.28 16.42
N VAL A 57 -4.60 6.22 15.62
CA VAL A 57 -4.60 6.29 14.15
C VAL A 57 -5.86 6.96 13.59
N GLY A 58 -7.01 6.75 14.23
CA GLY A 58 -8.29 7.37 13.82
C GLY A 58 -8.32 8.90 13.90
N GLN A 59 -7.40 9.52 14.63
CA GLN A 59 -7.28 10.99 14.76
C GLN A 59 -6.36 11.61 13.70
N LEU A 60 -5.62 10.78 12.98
CA LEU A 60 -4.77 11.23 11.87
C LEU A 60 -5.60 11.54 10.62
N SER A 61 -5.06 12.38 9.73
CA SER A 61 -5.65 12.57 8.40
C SER A 61 -5.69 11.25 7.61
N GLY A 62 -6.63 11.12 6.66
CA GLY A 62 -6.80 9.90 5.87
C GLY A 62 -5.51 9.41 5.20
N GLY A 63 -4.70 10.32 4.65
CA GLY A 63 -3.40 9.99 4.07
C GLY A 63 -2.39 9.46 5.10
N ASN A 64 -2.37 10.00 6.32
CA ASN A 64 -1.50 9.47 7.37
C ASN A 64 -2.00 8.12 7.91
N GLN A 65 -3.31 7.93 8.01
CA GLN A 65 -3.90 6.62 8.34
C GLN A 65 -3.48 5.55 7.32
N GLN A 66 -3.54 5.89 6.02
CA GLN A 66 -3.13 4.99 4.95
C GLN A 66 -1.64 4.63 5.05
N LYS A 67 -0.77 5.60 5.36
CA LYS A 67 0.66 5.36 5.60
C LYS A 67 0.92 4.44 6.78
N VAL A 68 0.18 4.57 7.89
CA VAL A 68 0.27 3.65 9.03
C VAL A 68 -0.13 2.23 8.61
N VAL A 69 -1.17 2.08 7.80
CA VAL A 69 -1.57 0.77 7.25
C VAL A 69 -0.48 0.17 6.37
N ILE A 70 0.15 0.96 5.52
CA ILE A 70 1.27 0.51 4.66
C ILE A 70 2.47 0.13 5.54
N GLY A 71 2.87 1.01 6.48
CA GLY A 71 3.99 0.79 7.39
C GLY A 71 3.88 -0.52 8.18
N LYS A 72 2.66 -0.90 8.55
CA LYS A 72 2.39 -2.18 9.19
C LYS A 72 2.88 -3.38 8.38
N TRP A 73 2.71 -3.34 7.06
CA TRP A 73 3.09 -4.43 6.18
C TRP A 73 4.56 -4.33 5.72
N VAL A 74 5.09 -3.12 5.58
CA VAL A 74 6.52 -2.90 5.25
C VAL A 74 7.44 -3.48 6.33
N ASN A 75 7.00 -3.53 7.59
CA ASN A 75 7.72 -4.16 8.69
C ASN A 75 7.70 -5.71 8.65
N THR A 76 7.14 -6.31 7.62
CA THR A 76 7.17 -7.76 7.42
C THR A 76 8.29 -8.13 6.46
N ASP A 77 8.77 -9.37 6.56
CA ASP A 77 9.75 -9.96 5.63
C ASP A 77 9.09 -10.47 4.34
N ALA A 78 8.00 -9.82 3.91
CA ALA A 78 7.29 -10.21 2.69
C ALA A 78 8.10 -9.86 1.45
N ASP A 79 8.06 -10.75 0.45
CA ASP A 79 8.64 -10.52 -0.88
C ASP A 79 7.61 -9.99 -1.88
N ILE A 80 6.32 -10.20 -1.60
CA ILE A 80 5.20 -9.78 -2.45
C ILE A 80 4.25 -8.91 -1.63
N PHE A 81 3.97 -7.72 -2.12
CA PHE A 81 3.04 -6.76 -1.54
C PHE A 81 1.85 -6.55 -2.46
N ILE A 82 0.64 -6.73 -1.94
CA ILE A 82 -0.61 -6.49 -2.68
C ILE A 82 -1.29 -5.26 -2.09
N PHE A 83 -1.46 -4.24 -2.93
CA PHE A 83 -2.14 -3.00 -2.59
C PHE A 83 -3.49 -2.95 -3.30
N ASP A 84 -4.56 -2.96 -2.53
CA ASP A 84 -5.94 -2.87 -3.04
C ASP A 84 -6.47 -1.45 -2.82
N GLU A 85 -6.64 -0.71 -3.91
CA GLU A 85 -7.08 0.69 -3.94
C GLU A 85 -6.27 1.59 -2.97
N PRO A 86 -4.92 1.61 -3.06
CA PRO A 86 -4.07 2.20 -2.02
C PRO A 86 -4.23 3.71 -1.88
N THR A 87 -4.71 4.38 -2.92
CA THR A 87 -4.83 5.85 -2.98
C THR A 87 -6.27 6.35 -2.93
N ARG A 88 -7.23 5.43 -2.74
CA ARG A 88 -8.64 5.80 -2.73
C ARG A 88 -8.99 6.66 -1.52
N GLY A 89 -9.57 7.84 -1.80
CA GLY A 89 -10.07 8.74 -0.76
C GLY A 89 -8.99 9.53 -0.01
N ILE A 90 -7.79 9.62 -0.56
CA ILE A 90 -6.71 10.48 -0.05
C ILE A 90 -6.41 11.62 -1.01
N ASP A 91 -5.80 12.69 -0.51
CA ASP A 91 -5.42 13.85 -1.30
C ASP A 91 -4.22 13.57 -2.22
N VAL A 92 -4.02 14.42 -3.24
CA VAL A 92 -2.97 14.26 -4.26
C VAL A 92 -1.57 14.18 -3.64
N GLY A 93 -1.30 14.97 -2.60
CA GLY A 93 0.00 14.95 -1.93
C GLY A 93 0.28 13.60 -1.26
N ALA A 94 -0.74 13.05 -0.60
CA ALA A 94 -0.66 11.74 0.03
C ALA A 94 -0.53 10.60 -1.01
N LYS A 95 -1.19 10.70 -2.18
CA LYS A 95 -1.01 9.73 -3.28
C LYS A 95 0.45 9.61 -3.70
N ILE A 96 1.12 10.76 -3.94
CA ILE A 96 2.53 10.78 -4.33
C ILE A 96 3.42 10.08 -3.28
N GLU A 97 3.11 10.24 -2.01
CA GLU A 97 3.88 9.59 -0.95
C GLU A 97 3.66 8.06 -0.93
N VAL A 98 2.44 7.60 -1.19
CA VAL A 98 2.13 6.16 -1.35
C VAL A 98 2.89 5.58 -2.56
N TYR A 99 2.92 6.28 -3.70
CA TYR A 99 3.67 5.84 -4.88
C TYR A 99 5.17 5.73 -4.62
N ARG A 100 5.73 6.66 -3.85
CA ARG A 100 7.15 6.59 -3.45
C ARG A 100 7.44 5.33 -2.64
N VAL A 101 6.58 5.00 -1.68
CA VAL A 101 6.73 3.77 -0.88
C VAL A 101 6.70 2.52 -1.76
N MET A 102 5.75 2.44 -2.70
CA MET A 102 5.66 1.32 -3.64
C MET A 102 6.93 1.22 -4.50
N ASN A 103 7.42 2.34 -5.04
CA ASN A 103 8.66 2.39 -5.81
C ASN A 103 9.89 2.00 -4.96
N ASP A 104 9.94 2.38 -3.70
CA ASP A 104 11.04 2.03 -2.81
C ASP A 104 11.05 0.54 -2.48
N LEU A 105 9.87 -0.09 -2.37
CA LEU A 105 9.75 -1.55 -2.25
C LEU A 105 10.27 -2.27 -3.51
N VAL A 106 9.91 -1.81 -4.70
CA VAL A 106 10.40 -2.36 -5.97
C VAL A 106 11.92 -2.21 -6.07
N LYS A 107 12.47 -1.03 -5.74
CA LYS A 107 13.93 -0.82 -5.69
C LYS A 107 14.64 -1.72 -4.69
N ALA A 108 13.97 -2.11 -3.60
CA ALA A 108 14.48 -3.07 -2.64
C ALA A 108 14.34 -4.53 -3.12
N GLY A 109 13.94 -4.77 -4.37
CA GLY A 109 13.80 -6.10 -4.97
C GLY A 109 12.51 -6.82 -4.59
N LYS A 110 11.50 -6.10 -4.07
CA LYS A 110 10.20 -6.68 -3.73
C LYS A 110 9.25 -6.62 -4.92
N CYS A 111 8.32 -7.58 -5.00
CA CYS A 111 7.25 -7.56 -5.98
C CYS A 111 6.07 -6.76 -5.45
N VAL A 112 5.52 -5.87 -6.28
CA VAL A 112 4.34 -5.05 -5.93
C VAL A 112 3.22 -5.35 -6.93
N ILE A 113 2.06 -5.74 -6.40
CA ILE A 113 0.82 -5.89 -7.16
C ILE A 113 -0.12 -4.79 -6.70
N MET A 114 -0.53 -3.92 -7.61
CA MET A 114 -1.48 -2.85 -7.34
C MET A 114 -2.81 -3.14 -8.02
N VAL A 115 -3.89 -3.14 -7.26
CA VAL A 115 -5.25 -3.13 -7.78
C VAL A 115 -5.77 -1.71 -7.69
N SER A 116 -6.15 -1.12 -8.81
CA SER A 116 -6.67 0.24 -8.87
C SER A 116 -7.77 0.37 -9.92
N SER A 117 -8.74 1.23 -9.64
CA SER A 117 -9.77 1.67 -10.59
C SER A 117 -9.40 2.99 -11.29
N GLU A 118 -8.29 3.62 -10.89
CA GLU A 118 -7.84 4.89 -11.44
C GLU A 118 -6.83 4.64 -12.60
N LEU A 119 -7.30 4.75 -13.83
CA LEU A 119 -6.48 4.50 -15.03
C LEU A 119 -5.19 5.34 -15.10
N PRO A 120 -5.18 6.65 -14.74
CA PRO A 120 -3.94 7.42 -14.69
C PRO A 120 -2.90 6.86 -13.72
N GLU A 121 -3.33 6.28 -12.59
CA GLU A 121 -2.47 5.64 -11.62
C GLU A 121 -1.84 4.37 -12.20
N ILE A 122 -2.65 3.53 -12.85
CA ILE A 122 -2.20 2.31 -13.51
C ILE A 122 -1.12 2.63 -14.53
N LEU A 123 -1.38 3.56 -15.45
CA LEU A 123 -0.43 3.96 -16.50
C LEU A 123 0.87 4.56 -15.95
N ALA A 124 0.79 5.29 -14.83
CA ALA A 124 1.97 5.93 -14.24
C ALA A 124 2.86 4.95 -13.45
N MET A 125 2.25 3.95 -12.81
CA MET A 125 2.92 3.15 -11.79
C MET A 125 3.22 1.71 -12.20
N SER A 126 2.57 1.18 -13.26
CA SER A 126 2.69 -0.23 -13.62
C SER A 126 3.68 -0.45 -14.76
N ASP A 127 4.44 -1.52 -14.71
CA ASP A 127 5.25 -2.03 -15.81
C ASP A 127 4.48 -3.10 -16.62
N HIS A 128 3.47 -3.69 -15.97
CA HIS A 128 2.63 -4.73 -16.53
C HIS A 128 1.19 -4.59 -16.02
N VAL A 129 0.21 -4.71 -16.90
CA VAL A 129 -1.21 -4.51 -16.59
C VAL A 129 -2.02 -5.74 -16.95
N VAL A 130 -2.70 -6.31 -15.96
CA VAL A 130 -3.69 -7.37 -16.15
C VAL A 130 -5.08 -6.78 -16.02
N VAL A 131 -5.82 -6.74 -17.11
CA VAL A 131 -7.21 -6.23 -17.13
C VAL A 131 -8.17 -7.36 -16.81
N MET A 132 -9.03 -7.14 -15.80
CA MET A 132 -9.99 -8.16 -15.36
C MET A 132 -11.42 -7.67 -15.47
N ARG A 133 -12.32 -8.57 -15.92
CA ARG A 133 -13.78 -8.33 -15.96
C ARG A 133 -14.54 -9.60 -15.64
N GLY A 134 -15.48 -9.52 -14.69
CA GLY A 134 -16.33 -10.66 -14.34
C GLY A 134 -15.56 -11.90 -13.89
N GLY A 135 -14.40 -11.72 -13.23
CA GLY A 135 -13.54 -12.81 -12.77
C GLY A 135 -12.69 -13.47 -13.88
N ARG A 136 -12.62 -12.85 -15.06
CA ARG A 136 -11.78 -13.32 -16.17
C ARG A 136 -10.74 -12.29 -16.55
N VAL A 137 -9.57 -12.74 -16.98
CA VAL A 137 -8.54 -11.90 -17.59
C VAL A 137 -9.00 -11.57 -19.02
N MET A 138 -9.07 -10.29 -19.33
CA MET A 138 -9.48 -9.76 -20.63
C MET A 138 -8.28 -9.34 -21.48
N ALA A 139 -7.24 -8.84 -20.83
CA ALA A 139 -5.98 -8.48 -21.47
C ALA A 139 -4.83 -8.62 -20.48
N ASP A 140 -3.66 -8.83 -21.03
CA ASP A 140 -2.37 -8.96 -20.35
C ASP A 140 -1.38 -8.12 -21.18
N ILE A 141 -0.95 -6.97 -20.62
CA ILE A 141 -0.33 -5.88 -21.39
C ILE A 141 0.96 -5.46 -20.71
N ASP A 142 2.08 -5.64 -21.38
CA ASP A 142 3.37 -5.11 -20.96
C ASP A 142 3.54 -3.64 -21.36
N ARG A 143 4.29 -2.88 -20.55
CA ARG A 143 4.54 -1.45 -20.76
C ARG A 143 5.16 -1.14 -22.12
N ASP A 144 6.00 -2.04 -22.64
CA ASP A 144 6.72 -1.85 -23.89
C ASP A 144 5.87 -2.14 -25.15
N THR A 145 4.60 -2.50 -24.99
CA THR A 145 3.68 -2.78 -26.08
C THR A 145 2.90 -1.53 -26.51
N PRO A 146 2.48 -1.42 -27.78
CA PRO A 146 1.61 -0.33 -28.24
C PRO A 146 0.28 -0.25 -27.48
N HIS A 147 -0.18 -1.36 -26.92
CA HIS A 147 -1.44 -1.46 -26.18
C HIS A 147 -1.37 -0.89 -24.76
N PHE A 148 -0.18 -0.49 -24.26
CA PHE A 148 -0.05 0.16 -22.96
C PHE A 148 -0.51 1.63 -23.01
N ASN A 149 -1.79 1.80 -23.25
CA ASN A 149 -2.44 3.11 -23.35
C ASN A 149 -3.85 3.08 -22.74
N SER A 150 -4.40 4.25 -22.48
CA SER A 150 -5.69 4.39 -21.81
C SER A 150 -6.86 3.81 -22.61
N GLU A 151 -6.81 3.91 -23.94
CA GLU A 151 -7.89 3.48 -24.83
C GLU A 151 -8.02 1.96 -24.85
N ASP A 152 -6.91 1.27 -25.08
CA ASP A 152 -6.87 -0.19 -25.16
C ASP A 152 -7.18 -0.84 -23.80
N ILE A 153 -6.63 -0.30 -22.69
CA ILE A 153 -6.95 -0.80 -21.35
C ILE A 153 -8.45 -0.64 -21.06
N MET A 154 -9.05 0.49 -21.41
CA MET A 154 -10.50 0.70 -21.23
C MET A 154 -11.33 -0.17 -22.17
N LYS A 155 -10.91 -0.35 -23.45
CA LYS A 155 -11.54 -1.24 -24.42
C LYS A 155 -11.61 -2.67 -23.85
N ALA A 156 -10.49 -3.18 -23.33
CA ALA A 156 -10.43 -4.50 -22.69
C ALA A 156 -11.32 -4.57 -21.42
N ALA A 157 -11.30 -3.54 -20.57
CA ALA A 157 -12.12 -3.49 -19.35
C ALA A 157 -13.63 -3.55 -19.66
N TRP A 158 -14.04 -3.05 -20.82
CA TRP A 158 -15.44 -3.15 -21.29
C TRP A 158 -15.73 -4.43 -22.09
N GLY A 159 -14.73 -5.26 -22.33
CA GLY A 159 -14.84 -6.57 -22.98
C GLY A 159 -14.62 -6.54 -24.49
N GLY A 160 -13.98 -5.48 -24.99
CA GLY A 160 -13.48 -5.44 -26.37
C GLY A 160 -12.18 -6.24 -26.50
N GLU A 161 -11.97 -6.83 -27.66
CA GLU A 161 -10.71 -7.49 -28.00
C GLU A 161 -9.68 -6.44 -28.43
N LEU A 162 -8.40 -6.68 -28.07
CA LEU A 162 -7.27 -5.90 -28.58
C LEU A 162 -6.83 -6.51 -29.90
N ASP A 163 -6.67 -5.68 -30.90
CA ASP A 163 -6.30 -6.09 -32.28
C ASP A 163 -4.82 -6.41 -32.39
#